data_62cbccddc9c5988893a93e78e8ef5b31
#
_entry.id   62cbccddc9c5988893a93e78e8ef5b31
#
_cell.length_a   1.000
_cell.length_b   1.000
_cell.length_c   1.000
_cell.angle_alpha   90.00
_cell.angle_beta   90.00
_cell.angle_gamma   90.00
#
_symmetry.space_group_name_H-M   'P 1'
#
loop_
_entity.id
_entity.type
_entity.pdbx_description
1 polymer ?
#
loop_
_entity_poly.entity_id
_entity_poly.type
_entity_poly.pdbx_seq_one_letter_code
_entity_poly.pdbx_strand_id
1 'polypeptide(L)'
;MVFPSAPRPTLGRLAVKTGARWRIGRWRRPSTTSSGWTAVVALVLAVMLLPVMTTIILALGSLDNTWWHLASTILPRVLRETGLLMAGVSIVTLVTGTLPAWIVTMYRFPGHAAVDRLLVLPLAMPTYIIAYAYVDFLDVTGPLQTTLREVTGWKSAADYWFPSVRSTGGAVFILSAALYPYVYLTARASFVQQSVRVLEVARTLGQTPWGAFRFVALPLAKPALAAGVTLALMETLNDLGAVQHLGVETLSASIYSTWLQRSSLAGAAQIAMVALLVVAALFWAERALRGGGRTHDSSGRLRAVPFSELEGWRAGAAFVCCLAPALMGFVIPFGVLAANAVTHYSDALEQGFWRAGANSIVLAALAAAATVGLGMLMAYARRVASNAFTRPAVRLAGLGYALPGTVLALGLLIPLAAADNRIDALLRSWFGISTGLILSGTMATLVLAYTVRFLAVAHGTIEASLDRISPNLDAAARTLGETALSALRRVHLPLLLPALATSALLVFVDAMKELPATLLLRPFNFETLSTHVYALTALEQVEAASVGAVAIVLVGLVPVLLLHKAIAQGRVGG
;
A
#
# COMPACT_ATOMS: atom_id res chain seq x y z
N MET A 1 58.01 -7.95 62.79
CA MET A 1 58.26 -6.67 62.16
C MET A 1 56.95 -6.02 61.85
N VAL A 2 56.58 -4.99 62.62
CA VAL A 2 55.30 -4.28 62.53
C VAL A 2 55.57 -3.04 61.67
N PHE A 3 54.85 -2.88 60.54
CA PHE A 3 54.87 -1.64 59.78
C PHE A 3 53.72 -0.72 60.23
N PRO A 4 53.94 0.57 60.45
CA PRO A 4 52.93 1.51 60.91
C PRO A 4 52.03 1.95 59.76
N SER A 5 50.72 2.09 60.09
CA SER A 5 49.65 2.58 59.25
C SER A 5 49.80 4.06 58.93
N ALA A 6 49.74 4.45 57.67
CA ALA A 6 49.70 5.83 57.20
C ALA A 6 48.30 6.46 57.40
N PRO A 7 48.20 7.74 57.71
CA PRO A 7 46.93 8.42 57.97
C PRO A 7 46.15 8.73 56.67
N ARG A 8 44.84 8.50 56.71
CA ARG A 8 43.91 8.88 55.64
C ARG A 8 43.74 10.39 55.54
N PRO A 9 43.84 10.99 54.34
CA PRO A 9 43.50 12.41 54.20
C PRO A 9 41.96 12.61 54.30
N THR A 10 41.57 13.51 55.19
CA THR A 10 40.21 14.03 55.31
C THR A 10 39.89 14.95 54.11
N LEU A 11 39.11 14.46 53.15
CA LEU A 11 38.56 15.28 52.07
C LEU A 11 37.47 16.23 52.63
N GLY A 12 37.85 17.48 52.75
CA GLY A 12 36.94 18.57 53.07
C GLY A 12 35.80 18.67 52.05
N ARG A 13 34.57 18.79 52.53
CA ARG A 13 33.39 19.04 51.69
C ARG A 13 33.52 20.40 50.99
N LEU A 14 34.02 20.40 49.75
CA LEU A 14 33.83 21.52 48.82
C LEU A 14 32.38 21.49 48.34
N ALA A 15 31.56 22.37 48.87
CA ALA A 15 30.23 22.66 48.40
C ALA A 15 30.31 23.30 47.01
N VAL A 16 30.25 22.49 45.97
CA VAL A 16 30.11 22.98 44.58
C VAL A 16 28.70 23.53 44.45
N LYS A 17 28.57 24.86 44.46
CA LYS A 17 27.37 25.57 44.01
C LYS A 17 27.14 25.30 42.51
N THR A 18 26.50 24.19 42.16
CA THR A 18 26.04 23.91 40.80
C THR A 18 24.68 24.60 40.60
N GLY A 19 24.71 25.86 40.28
CA GLY A 19 23.53 26.68 39.99
C GLY A 19 23.58 27.38 38.63
N ALA A 20 24.35 26.89 37.69
CA ALA A 20 24.25 27.34 36.30
C ALA A 20 23.56 26.27 35.45
N ARG A 21 22.20 26.26 35.49
CA ARG A 21 21.39 25.64 34.43
C ARG A 21 21.73 26.39 33.14
N TRP A 22 22.63 25.84 32.34
CA TRP A 22 22.79 26.25 30.96
C TRP A 22 21.44 26.02 30.27
N ARG A 23 20.59 27.07 30.26
CA ARG A 23 19.48 27.17 29.31
C ARG A 23 20.17 27.20 27.95
N ILE A 24 20.28 26.02 27.31
CA ILE A 24 20.54 25.94 25.87
C ILE A 24 19.41 26.78 25.27
N GLY A 25 19.76 28.02 24.91
CA GLY A 25 18.83 28.96 24.33
C GLY A 25 18.19 28.26 23.14
N ARG A 26 16.86 28.13 23.18
CA ARG A 26 16.09 27.81 21.98
C ARG A 26 16.46 28.89 20.98
N TRP A 27 17.36 28.56 20.07
CA TRP A 27 17.70 29.40 18.95
C TRP A 27 16.39 29.68 18.22
N ARG A 28 15.87 30.92 18.36
CA ARG A 28 14.75 31.40 17.56
C ARG A 28 15.21 31.36 16.11
N ARG A 29 14.67 30.40 15.38
CA ARG A 29 14.86 30.27 13.92
C ARG A 29 14.42 31.59 13.27
N PRO A 30 15.15 32.12 12.29
CA PRO A 30 14.72 33.33 11.58
C PRO A 30 13.34 33.10 10.96
N SER A 31 12.39 33.96 11.28
CA SER A 31 10.95 33.79 11.06
C SER A 31 10.50 33.86 9.59
N THR A 32 11.32 34.38 8.71
CA THR A 32 10.95 34.63 7.31
C THR A 32 11.09 33.43 6.38
N THR A 33 12.05 32.52 6.60
CA THR A 33 12.19 31.30 5.79
C THR A 33 11.20 30.20 6.18
N SER A 34 10.65 30.23 7.40
CA SER A 34 9.69 29.20 7.84
C SER A 34 8.27 29.45 7.33
N SER A 35 7.89 30.70 7.04
CA SER A 35 6.54 31.04 6.58
C SER A 35 6.27 30.52 5.15
N GLY A 36 7.23 30.67 4.24
CA GLY A 36 7.10 30.19 2.86
C GLY A 36 6.94 28.67 2.78
N TRP A 37 7.75 27.91 3.52
CA TRP A 37 7.64 26.45 3.57
C TRP A 37 6.34 25.99 4.25
N THR A 38 5.87 26.72 5.26
CA THR A 38 4.58 26.45 5.90
C THR A 38 3.42 26.68 4.91
N ALA A 39 3.47 27.73 4.10
CA ALA A 39 2.48 27.99 3.06
C ALA A 39 2.45 26.89 1.99
N VAL A 40 3.61 26.41 1.55
CA VAL A 40 3.71 25.28 0.62
C VAL A 40 3.04 24.03 1.22
N VAL A 41 3.33 23.70 2.47
CA VAL A 41 2.70 22.55 3.16
C VAL A 41 1.18 22.73 3.26
N ALA A 42 0.70 23.94 3.58
CA ALA A 42 -0.72 24.25 3.65
C ALA A 42 -1.43 24.09 2.31
N LEU A 43 -0.81 24.58 1.22
CA LEU A 43 -1.33 24.43 -0.14
C LEU A 43 -1.43 22.96 -0.54
N VAL A 44 -0.35 22.18 -0.32
CA VAL A 44 -0.34 20.76 -0.62
C VAL A 44 -1.40 20.03 0.19
N LEU A 45 -1.50 20.30 1.50
CA LEU A 45 -2.53 19.72 2.34
C LEU A 45 -3.94 20.03 1.85
N ALA A 46 -4.20 21.27 1.43
CA ALA A 46 -5.51 21.67 0.88
C ALA A 46 -5.85 20.86 -0.38
N VAL A 47 -4.90 20.67 -1.30
CA VAL A 47 -5.08 19.84 -2.50
C VAL A 47 -5.30 18.36 -2.13
N MET A 48 -4.54 17.84 -1.18
CA MET A 48 -4.66 16.44 -0.73
C MET A 48 -5.98 16.14 -0.02
N LEU A 49 -6.54 17.13 0.71
CA LEU A 49 -7.81 16.99 1.41
C LEU A 49 -9.03 17.32 0.51
N LEU A 50 -8.81 17.91 -0.66
CA LEU A 50 -9.88 18.30 -1.57
C LEU A 50 -10.88 17.17 -1.86
N PRO A 51 -10.45 15.94 -2.22
CA PRO A 51 -11.40 14.86 -2.52
C PRO A 51 -12.23 14.45 -1.29
N VAL A 52 -11.65 14.45 -0.11
CA VAL A 52 -12.36 14.11 1.13
C VAL A 52 -13.41 15.19 1.45
N MET A 53 -13.00 16.45 1.40
CA MET A 53 -13.89 17.57 1.70
C MET A 53 -15.06 17.65 0.71
N THR A 54 -14.78 17.46 -0.58
CA THR A 54 -15.82 17.44 -1.62
C THR A 54 -16.81 16.30 -1.40
N THR A 55 -16.31 15.09 -1.10
CA THR A 55 -17.17 13.94 -0.82
C THR A 55 -18.10 14.21 0.38
N ILE A 56 -17.56 14.81 1.46
CA ILE A 56 -18.35 15.18 2.64
C ILE A 56 -19.42 16.23 2.29
N ILE A 57 -19.04 17.28 1.57
CA ILE A 57 -19.97 18.35 1.17
C ILE A 57 -21.11 17.78 0.32
N LEU A 58 -20.80 16.92 -0.65
CA LEU A 58 -21.79 16.30 -1.52
C LEU A 58 -22.72 15.36 -0.76
N ALA A 59 -22.17 14.54 0.14
CA ALA A 59 -22.95 13.61 0.92
C ALA A 59 -23.94 14.31 1.86
N LEU A 60 -23.54 15.45 2.45
CA LEU A 60 -24.36 16.22 3.38
C LEU A 60 -25.31 17.20 2.66
N GLY A 61 -24.97 17.67 1.46
CA GLY A 61 -25.76 18.64 0.70
C GLY A 61 -27.02 18.09 0.05
N SER A 62 -27.19 16.78 0.00
CA SER A 62 -28.30 16.09 -0.68
C SER A 62 -28.98 15.05 0.24
N LEU A 63 -29.41 15.50 1.42
CA LEU A 63 -30.21 14.68 2.34
C LEU A 63 -31.68 14.67 1.90
N ASP A 64 -31.94 14.12 0.72
CA ASP A 64 -33.24 13.89 0.13
C ASP A 64 -33.72 12.44 0.37
N ASN A 65 -34.88 12.08 -0.20
CA ASN A 65 -35.43 10.73 -0.08
C ASN A 65 -34.49 9.62 -0.56
N THR A 66 -33.48 9.94 -1.38
CA THR A 66 -32.49 8.99 -1.89
C THR A 66 -31.66 8.38 -0.76
N TRP A 67 -31.33 9.17 0.27
CA TRP A 67 -30.57 8.66 1.43
C TRP A 67 -31.34 7.56 2.19
N TRP A 68 -32.63 7.81 2.47
CA TRP A 68 -33.44 6.84 3.20
C TRP A 68 -33.62 5.53 2.43
N HIS A 69 -33.78 5.62 1.12
CA HIS A 69 -33.83 4.44 0.26
C HIS A 69 -32.50 3.69 0.25
N LEU A 70 -31.37 4.38 0.09
CA LEU A 70 -30.04 3.76 0.14
C LEU A 70 -29.78 3.10 1.50
N ALA A 71 -30.07 3.80 2.59
CA ALA A 71 -29.84 3.34 3.95
C ALA A 71 -30.68 2.11 4.33
N SER A 72 -31.92 2.02 3.81
CA SER A 72 -32.83 0.91 4.13
C SER A 72 -32.68 -0.31 3.23
N THR A 73 -32.24 -0.14 1.96
CA THR A 73 -32.23 -1.22 0.97
C THR A 73 -30.83 -1.68 0.59
N ILE A 74 -29.95 -0.76 0.20
CA ILE A 74 -28.66 -1.09 -0.39
C ILE A 74 -27.58 -1.24 0.69
N LEU A 75 -27.47 -0.25 1.56
CA LEU A 75 -26.38 -0.12 2.52
C LEU A 75 -26.26 -1.31 3.49
N PRO A 76 -27.36 -1.88 4.06
CA PRO A 76 -27.26 -3.03 4.95
C PRO A 76 -26.65 -4.25 4.26
N ARG A 77 -27.04 -4.53 3.01
CA ARG A 77 -26.52 -5.64 2.22
C ARG A 77 -25.03 -5.42 1.90
N VAL A 78 -24.69 -4.24 1.39
CA VAL A 78 -23.31 -3.88 1.02
C VAL A 78 -22.37 -3.88 2.22
N LEU A 79 -22.81 -3.38 3.38
CA LEU A 79 -22.03 -3.42 4.62
C LEU A 79 -21.83 -4.85 5.10
N ARG A 80 -22.85 -5.71 5.01
CA ARG A 80 -22.71 -7.12 5.37
C ARG A 80 -21.72 -7.84 4.46
N GLU A 81 -21.82 -7.69 3.15
CA GLU A 81 -20.90 -8.32 2.19
C GLU A 81 -19.47 -7.78 2.36
N THR A 82 -19.31 -6.46 2.47
CA THR A 82 -18.00 -5.86 2.74
C THR A 82 -17.42 -6.35 4.07
N GLY A 83 -18.23 -6.43 5.12
CA GLY A 83 -17.80 -6.90 6.45
C GLY A 83 -17.39 -8.38 6.43
N LEU A 84 -18.17 -9.25 5.77
CA LEU A 84 -17.84 -10.66 5.61
C LEU A 84 -16.54 -10.86 4.81
N LEU A 85 -16.41 -10.12 3.70
CA LEU A 85 -15.20 -10.15 2.87
C LEU A 85 -13.97 -9.71 3.68
N MET A 86 -14.05 -8.57 4.37
CA MET A 86 -12.95 -8.05 5.19
C MET A 86 -12.60 -8.99 6.34
N ALA A 87 -13.57 -9.57 7.02
CA ALA A 87 -13.34 -10.53 8.09
C ALA A 87 -12.65 -11.80 7.57
N GLY A 88 -13.15 -12.35 6.46
CA GLY A 88 -12.56 -13.52 5.81
C GLY A 88 -11.13 -13.27 5.36
N VAL A 89 -10.88 -12.16 4.64
CA VAL A 89 -9.54 -11.78 4.20
C VAL A 89 -8.60 -11.55 5.38
N SER A 90 -9.07 -10.91 6.47
CA SER A 90 -8.25 -10.73 7.68
C SER A 90 -7.76 -12.06 8.26
N ILE A 91 -8.68 -13.01 8.44
CA ILE A 91 -8.37 -14.30 9.06
C ILE A 91 -7.41 -15.09 8.17
N VAL A 92 -7.72 -15.20 6.88
CA VAL A 92 -6.92 -16.00 5.94
C VAL A 92 -5.53 -15.39 5.76
N THR A 93 -5.43 -14.07 5.52
CA THR A 93 -4.12 -13.40 5.35
C THR A 93 -3.29 -13.42 6.62
N LEU A 94 -3.92 -13.33 7.81
CA LEU A 94 -3.22 -13.44 9.08
C LEU A 94 -2.55 -14.81 9.22
N VAL A 95 -3.24 -15.89 8.88
CA VAL A 95 -2.70 -17.25 8.95
C VAL A 95 -1.64 -17.47 7.86
N THR A 96 -2.00 -17.23 6.59
CA THR A 96 -1.14 -17.48 5.43
C THR A 96 0.06 -16.53 5.34
N GLY A 97 0.01 -15.37 5.99
CA GLY A 97 1.14 -14.46 6.09
C GLY A 97 2.04 -14.77 7.29
N THR A 98 1.46 -15.01 8.48
CA THR A 98 2.23 -15.15 9.73
C THR A 98 2.99 -16.47 9.82
N LEU A 99 2.36 -17.58 9.45
CA LEU A 99 3.00 -18.91 9.54
C LEU A 99 4.23 -19.03 8.62
N PRO A 100 4.16 -18.72 7.33
CA PRO A 100 5.34 -18.70 6.48
C PRO A 100 6.40 -17.72 6.95
N ALA A 101 6.01 -16.52 7.44
CA ALA A 101 6.96 -15.54 7.96
C ALA A 101 7.76 -16.09 9.14
N TRP A 102 7.12 -16.81 10.05
CA TRP A 102 7.80 -17.49 11.15
C TRP A 102 8.71 -18.61 10.65
N ILE A 103 8.19 -19.51 9.80
CA ILE A 103 8.93 -20.66 9.29
C ILE A 103 10.20 -20.21 8.56
N VAL A 104 10.08 -19.27 7.62
CA VAL A 104 11.22 -18.75 6.84
C VAL A 104 12.21 -17.97 7.71
N THR A 105 11.77 -17.36 8.82
CA THR A 105 12.68 -16.62 9.70
C THR A 105 13.47 -17.52 10.64
N MET A 106 12.87 -18.60 11.12
CA MET A 106 13.42 -19.45 12.19
C MET A 106 14.07 -20.73 11.69
N TYR A 107 13.66 -21.24 10.53
CA TYR A 107 14.07 -22.56 10.06
C TYR A 107 14.73 -22.50 8.67
N ARG A 108 15.69 -23.41 8.44
CA ARG A 108 16.21 -23.75 7.13
C ARG A 108 15.70 -25.09 6.68
N PHE A 109 15.31 -25.18 5.43
CA PHE A 109 14.83 -26.39 4.77
C PHE A 109 15.20 -26.35 3.29
N PRO A 110 15.23 -27.47 2.58
CA PRO A 110 15.50 -27.51 1.14
C PRO A 110 14.53 -26.59 0.38
N GLY A 111 15.05 -25.73 -0.51
CA GLY A 111 14.24 -24.77 -1.26
C GLY A 111 13.90 -23.47 -0.52
N HIS A 112 14.35 -23.27 0.73
CA HIS A 112 14.08 -22.10 1.56
C HIS A 112 14.25 -20.76 0.80
N ALA A 113 15.40 -20.57 0.10
CA ALA A 113 15.69 -19.31 -0.59
C ALA A 113 14.77 -19.06 -1.81
N ALA A 114 14.30 -20.11 -2.47
CA ALA A 114 13.35 -19.99 -3.57
C ALA A 114 11.96 -19.61 -3.05
N VAL A 115 11.50 -20.30 -2.02
CA VAL A 115 10.19 -20.06 -1.38
C VAL A 115 10.13 -18.66 -0.75
N ASP A 116 11.20 -18.17 -0.10
CA ASP A 116 11.27 -16.82 0.46
C ASP A 116 11.05 -15.73 -0.61
N ARG A 117 11.55 -15.96 -1.84
CA ARG A 117 11.29 -15.05 -2.98
C ARG A 117 9.88 -15.19 -3.52
N LEU A 118 9.39 -16.42 -3.67
CA LEU A 118 8.05 -16.69 -4.20
C LEU A 118 6.94 -16.09 -3.34
N LEU A 119 7.12 -16.08 -2.01
CA LEU A 119 6.13 -15.57 -1.05
C LEU A 119 5.79 -14.07 -1.22
N VAL A 120 6.64 -13.28 -1.85
CA VAL A 120 6.39 -11.86 -2.10
C VAL A 120 5.89 -11.56 -3.52
N LEU A 121 5.96 -12.52 -4.45
CA LEU A 121 5.60 -12.30 -5.84
C LEU A 121 4.14 -11.92 -6.07
N PRO A 122 3.14 -12.36 -5.28
CA PRO A 122 1.75 -11.94 -5.49
C PRO A 122 1.56 -10.41 -5.45
N LEU A 123 2.44 -9.65 -4.77
CA LEU A 123 2.38 -8.18 -4.80
C LEU A 123 2.62 -7.57 -6.20
N ALA A 124 3.26 -8.32 -7.10
CA ALA A 124 3.45 -7.89 -8.48
C ALA A 124 2.17 -7.98 -9.31
N MET A 125 1.21 -8.79 -8.86
CA MET A 125 -0.03 -9.06 -9.60
C MET A 125 -1.22 -8.34 -8.98
N PRO A 126 -1.91 -7.47 -9.72
CA PRO A 126 -3.15 -6.85 -9.25
C PRO A 126 -4.21 -7.89 -8.90
N THR A 127 -5.01 -7.63 -7.88
CA THR A 127 -6.08 -8.52 -7.40
C THR A 127 -7.09 -8.89 -8.47
N TYR A 128 -7.48 -7.93 -9.31
CA TYR A 128 -8.43 -8.16 -10.39
C TYR A 128 -7.87 -9.12 -11.47
N ILE A 129 -6.56 -9.05 -11.75
CA ILE A 129 -5.90 -9.98 -12.69
C ILE A 129 -5.90 -11.41 -12.13
N ILE A 130 -5.63 -11.56 -10.84
CA ILE A 130 -5.73 -12.87 -10.15
C ILE A 130 -7.17 -13.39 -10.22
N ALA A 131 -8.16 -12.51 -10.02
CA ALA A 131 -9.57 -12.90 -10.11
C ALA A 131 -9.94 -13.40 -11.52
N TYR A 132 -9.47 -12.71 -12.56
CA TYR A 132 -9.72 -13.13 -13.93
C TYR A 132 -9.11 -14.51 -14.22
N ALA A 133 -7.85 -14.72 -13.83
CA ALA A 133 -7.18 -16.00 -14.03
C ALA A 133 -7.88 -17.14 -13.26
N TYR A 134 -8.38 -16.89 -12.05
CA TYR A 134 -9.08 -17.92 -11.29
C TYR A 134 -10.49 -18.19 -11.79
N VAL A 135 -11.21 -17.20 -12.29
CA VAL A 135 -12.51 -17.43 -12.91
C VAL A 135 -12.32 -18.25 -14.18
N ASP A 136 -11.39 -17.88 -15.05
CA ASP A 136 -11.06 -18.63 -16.25
C ASP A 136 -10.66 -20.09 -15.92
N PHE A 137 -9.86 -20.30 -14.89
CA PHE A 137 -9.35 -21.62 -14.50
C PHE A 137 -10.38 -22.50 -13.78
N LEU A 138 -11.22 -21.93 -12.91
CA LEU A 138 -12.11 -22.64 -11.98
C LEU A 138 -13.59 -22.63 -12.38
N ASP A 139 -13.99 -21.85 -13.39
CA ASP A 139 -15.40 -21.82 -13.83
C ASP A 139 -15.80 -23.16 -14.47
N VAL A 140 -17.09 -23.36 -14.67
CA VAL A 140 -17.67 -24.61 -15.21
C VAL A 140 -17.04 -25.00 -16.54
N THR A 141 -16.76 -24.01 -17.39
CA THR A 141 -16.12 -24.20 -18.71
C THR A 141 -14.59 -24.21 -18.63
N GLY A 142 -14.04 -23.90 -17.45
CA GLY A 142 -12.60 -23.78 -17.25
C GLY A 142 -11.85 -25.11 -17.28
N PRO A 143 -10.51 -25.05 -17.51
CA PRO A 143 -9.70 -26.23 -17.73
C PRO A 143 -9.70 -27.21 -16.55
N LEU A 144 -9.79 -26.72 -15.31
CA LEU A 144 -9.81 -27.59 -14.13
C LEU A 144 -11.06 -28.47 -14.08
N GLN A 145 -12.25 -27.88 -14.21
CA GLN A 145 -13.50 -28.64 -14.15
C GLN A 145 -13.70 -29.51 -15.39
N THR A 146 -13.22 -29.07 -16.55
CA THR A 146 -13.25 -29.86 -17.79
C THR A 146 -12.37 -31.10 -17.65
N THR A 147 -11.12 -30.94 -17.21
CA THR A 147 -10.21 -32.07 -16.94
C THR A 147 -10.80 -33.01 -15.87
N LEU A 148 -11.42 -32.46 -14.81
CA LEU A 148 -12.04 -33.27 -13.78
C LEU A 148 -13.17 -34.15 -14.36
N ARG A 149 -14.03 -33.59 -15.24
CA ARG A 149 -15.10 -34.34 -15.92
C ARG A 149 -14.54 -35.43 -16.85
N GLU A 150 -13.49 -35.11 -17.58
CA GLU A 150 -12.82 -36.07 -18.47
C GLU A 150 -12.24 -37.27 -17.70
N VAL A 151 -11.54 -37.01 -16.59
CA VAL A 151 -10.91 -38.06 -15.77
C VAL A 151 -11.94 -38.92 -15.01
N THR A 152 -13.02 -38.30 -14.52
CA THR A 152 -14.04 -39.00 -13.73
C THR A 152 -15.17 -39.61 -14.56
N GLY A 153 -15.29 -39.19 -15.84
CA GLY A 153 -16.41 -39.60 -16.71
C GLY A 153 -17.73 -38.87 -16.45
N TRP A 154 -17.72 -37.80 -15.65
CA TRP A 154 -18.89 -36.94 -15.44
C TRP A 154 -19.23 -36.15 -16.69
N LYS A 155 -20.54 -36.02 -16.98
CA LYS A 155 -21.03 -35.38 -18.20
C LYS A 155 -21.39 -33.92 -18.04
N SER A 156 -21.74 -33.53 -16.83
CA SER A 156 -22.22 -32.16 -16.56
C SER A 156 -21.76 -31.65 -15.18
N ALA A 157 -21.86 -30.35 -14.97
CA ALA A 157 -21.60 -29.72 -13.68
C ALA A 157 -22.62 -30.14 -12.59
N ALA A 158 -23.75 -30.75 -12.96
CA ALA A 158 -24.75 -31.24 -12.02
C ALA A 158 -24.35 -32.60 -11.38
N ASP A 159 -23.36 -33.31 -11.93
CA ASP A 159 -22.94 -34.62 -11.47
C ASP A 159 -22.03 -34.55 -10.22
N TYR A 160 -21.53 -33.36 -9.88
CA TYR A 160 -20.64 -33.17 -8.73
C TYR A 160 -20.84 -31.79 -8.10
N TRP A 161 -20.41 -31.68 -6.84
CA TRP A 161 -20.41 -30.39 -6.15
C TRP A 161 -19.05 -29.71 -6.33
N PHE A 162 -19.06 -28.45 -6.78
CA PHE A 162 -17.88 -27.60 -6.85
C PHE A 162 -18.25 -26.19 -6.32
N PRO A 163 -17.42 -25.58 -5.46
CA PRO A 163 -17.72 -24.27 -4.91
C PRO A 163 -17.71 -23.20 -6.01
N SER A 164 -18.74 -22.35 -6.03
CA SER A 164 -18.78 -21.24 -6.98
C SER A 164 -17.67 -20.25 -6.70
N VAL A 165 -16.86 -19.96 -7.72
CA VAL A 165 -15.79 -18.96 -7.65
C VAL A 165 -16.41 -17.56 -7.59
N ARG A 166 -17.49 -17.32 -8.33
CA ARG A 166 -18.26 -16.06 -8.32
C ARG A 166 -19.14 -15.99 -7.06
N SER A 167 -18.48 -15.79 -5.93
CA SER A 167 -19.11 -15.74 -4.61
C SER A 167 -18.26 -14.95 -3.62
N THR A 168 -18.83 -14.55 -2.47
CA THR A 168 -18.08 -13.93 -1.38
C THR A 168 -16.97 -14.84 -0.86
N GLY A 169 -17.18 -16.17 -0.83
CA GLY A 169 -16.13 -17.15 -0.46
C GLY A 169 -14.98 -17.19 -1.46
N GLY A 170 -15.28 -17.19 -2.77
CA GLY A 170 -14.28 -17.07 -3.83
C GLY A 170 -13.50 -15.76 -3.76
N ALA A 171 -14.19 -14.66 -3.47
CA ALA A 171 -13.54 -13.36 -3.28
C ALA A 171 -12.61 -13.36 -2.06
N VAL A 172 -13.01 -13.96 -0.93
CA VAL A 172 -12.12 -14.14 0.24
C VAL A 172 -10.88 -14.93 -0.13
N PHE A 173 -11.04 -16.04 -0.85
CA PHE A 173 -9.91 -16.88 -1.30
C PHE A 173 -8.94 -16.08 -2.18
N ILE A 174 -9.44 -15.45 -3.25
CA ILE A 174 -8.65 -14.75 -4.26
C ILE A 174 -7.95 -13.53 -3.67
N LEU A 175 -8.67 -12.67 -2.95
CA LEU A 175 -8.09 -11.49 -2.32
C LEU A 175 -7.08 -11.87 -1.24
N SER A 176 -7.33 -12.93 -0.47
CA SER A 176 -6.37 -13.41 0.51
C SER A 176 -5.09 -13.95 -0.15
N ALA A 177 -5.22 -14.68 -1.25
CA ALA A 177 -4.09 -15.18 -2.02
C ALA A 177 -3.23 -14.05 -2.63
N ALA A 178 -3.85 -12.92 -2.99
CA ALA A 178 -3.16 -11.73 -3.47
C ALA A 178 -2.51 -10.90 -2.35
N LEU A 179 -3.19 -10.76 -1.20
CA LEU A 179 -2.88 -9.75 -0.19
C LEU A 179 -2.13 -10.29 1.05
N TYR A 180 -1.97 -11.62 1.21
CA TYR A 180 -1.21 -12.16 2.34
C TYR A 180 0.24 -11.63 2.43
N PRO A 181 0.93 -11.24 1.33
CA PRO A 181 2.29 -10.75 1.44
C PRO A 181 2.42 -9.46 2.27
N TYR A 182 1.37 -8.65 2.42
CA TYR A 182 1.39 -7.50 3.34
C TYR A 182 1.58 -7.94 4.79
N VAL A 183 0.87 -8.99 5.20
CA VAL A 183 1.02 -9.58 6.54
C VAL A 183 2.34 -10.33 6.65
N TYR A 184 2.75 -11.07 5.62
CA TYR A 184 4.02 -11.79 5.57
C TYR A 184 5.22 -10.85 5.79
N LEU A 185 5.29 -9.75 5.05
CA LEU A 185 6.42 -8.82 5.11
C LEU A 185 6.51 -8.12 6.47
N THR A 186 5.38 -7.65 7.01
CA THR A 186 5.35 -6.99 8.33
C THR A 186 5.66 -7.96 9.47
N ALA A 187 5.11 -9.17 9.43
CA ALA A 187 5.42 -10.24 10.38
C ALA A 187 6.89 -10.65 10.32
N ARG A 188 7.42 -10.89 9.10
CA ARG A 188 8.82 -11.25 8.89
C ARG A 188 9.78 -10.19 9.40
N ALA A 189 9.51 -8.91 9.09
CA ALA A 189 10.30 -7.81 9.61
C ALA A 189 10.32 -7.77 11.14
N SER A 190 9.17 -8.00 11.78
CA SER A 190 9.06 -8.08 13.24
C SER A 190 9.82 -9.27 13.81
N PHE A 191 9.69 -10.47 13.23
CA PHE A 191 10.38 -11.68 13.72
C PHE A 191 11.91 -11.57 13.56
N VAL A 192 12.39 -10.96 12.47
CA VAL A 192 13.83 -10.71 12.26
C VAL A 192 14.39 -9.73 13.29
N GLN A 193 13.62 -8.75 13.73
CA GLN A 193 14.03 -7.74 14.73
C GLN A 193 13.93 -8.26 16.17
N GLN A 194 13.21 -9.35 16.42
CA GLN A 194 13.13 -9.93 17.76
C GLN A 194 14.49 -10.46 18.20
N SER A 195 14.90 -10.07 19.41
CA SER A 195 16.17 -10.48 19.96
C SER A 195 16.25 -12.00 20.12
N VAL A 196 17.30 -12.63 19.61
CA VAL A 196 17.64 -14.04 19.83
C VAL A 196 17.56 -14.40 21.32
N ARG A 197 18.02 -13.49 22.19
CA ARG A 197 18.02 -13.69 23.65
C ARG A 197 16.63 -13.94 24.22
N VAL A 198 15.59 -13.27 23.71
CA VAL A 198 14.21 -13.45 24.19
C VAL A 198 13.71 -14.86 23.86
N LEU A 199 14.03 -15.37 22.68
CA LEU A 199 13.65 -16.72 22.25
C LEU A 199 14.49 -17.79 22.97
N GLU A 200 15.78 -17.54 23.21
CA GLU A 200 16.65 -18.42 23.99
C GLU A 200 16.19 -18.50 25.44
N VAL A 201 15.85 -17.38 26.07
CA VAL A 201 15.27 -17.36 27.43
C VAL A 201 13.95 -18.13 27.48
N ALA A 202 13.07 -18.01 26.49
CA ALA A 202 11.85 -18.79 26.43
C ALA A 202 12.15 -20.32 26.38
N ARG A 203 13.18 -20.71 25.61
CA ARG A 203 13.62 -22.12 25.53
C ARG A 203 14.26 -22.61 26.83
N THR A 204 15.10 -21.79 27.49
CA THR A 204 15.68 -22.15 28.80
C THR A 204 14.64 -22.27 29.90
N LEU A 205 13.51 -21.56 29.77
CA LEU A 205 12.33 -21.68 30.61
C LEU A 205 11.42 -22.89 30.25
N GLY A 206 11.90 -23.79 29.37
CA GLY A 206 11.19 -25.03 29.01
C GLY A 206 10.11 -24.89 27.95
N GLN A 207 10.03 -23.73 27.26
CA GLN A 207 9.06 -23.56 26.16
C GLN A 207 9.48 -24.38 24.93
N THR A 208 8.51 -25.10 24.36
CA THR A 208 8.66 -25.75 23.06
C THR A 208 8.81 -24.69 21.96
N PRO A 209 9.29 -25.02 20.75
CA PRO A 209 9.34 -24.09 19.61
C PRO A 209 7.97 -23.44 19.29
N TRP A 210 6.89 -24.22 19.41
CA TRP A 210 5.52 -23.74 19.25
C TRP A 210 5.08 -22.84 20.43
N GLY A 211 5.49 -23.16 21.64
CA GLY A 211 5.26 -22.34 22.83
C GLY A 211 5.98 -20.99 22.71
N ALA A 212 7.24 -20.98 22.29
CA ALA A 212 8.00 -19.76 22.02
C ALA A 212 7.33 -18.89 20.93
N PHE A 213 6.82 -19.51 19.87
CA PHE A 213 6.03 -18.80 18.85
C PHE A 213 4.77 -18.17 19.43
N ARG A 214 3.91 -18.99 20.08
CA ARG A 214 2.57 -18.56 20.51
C ARG A 214 2.60 -17.57 21.67
N PHE A 215 3.47 -17.79 22.66
CA PHE A 215 3.47 -17.02 23.91
C PHE A 215 4.49 -15.89 23.95
N VAL A 216 5.47 -15.88 23.03
CA VAL A 216 6.53 -14.85 23.01
C VAL A 216 6.56 -14.11 21.67
N ALA A 217 6.84 -14.80 20.57
CA ALA A 217 7.06 -14.16 19.29
C ALA A 217 5.79 -13.49 18.72
N LEU A 218 4.67 -14.20 18.76
CA LEU A 218 3.39 -13.71 18.24
C LEU A 218 2.85 -12.49 19.01
N PRO A 219 2.85 -12.45 20.37
CA PRO A 219 2.50 -11.26 21.13
C PRO A 219 3.37 -10.05 20.82
N LEU A 220 4.69 -10.25 20.68
CA LEU A 220 5.61 -9.17 20.31
C LEU A 220 5.40 -8.67 18.87
N ALA A 221 4.93 -9.53 17.98
CA ALA A 221 4.63 -9.18 16.58
C ALA A 221 3.24 -8.52 16.40
N LYS A 222 2.36 -8.50 17.42
CA LYS A 222 0.99 -7.93 17.31
C LYS A 222 0.92 -6.57 16.62
N PRO A 223 1.78 -5.57 16.92
CA PRO A 223 1.72 -4.27 16.24
C PRO A 223 2.02 -4.36 14.75
N ALA A 224 2.97 -5.23 14.36
CA ALA A 224 3.34 -5.44 12.97
C ALA A 224 2.26 -6.22 12.20
N LEU A 225 1.65 -7.22 12.86
CA LEU A 225 0.53 -7.97 12.31
C LEU A 225 -0.70 -7.08 12.10
N ALA A 226 -1.02 -6.22 13.08
CA ALA A 226 -2.11 -5.25 12.95
C ALA A 226 -1.88 -4.32 11.76
N ALA A 227 -0.66 -3.82 11.56
CA ALA A 227 -0.31 -2.99 10.41
C ALA A 227 -0.47 -3.75 9.08
N GLY A 228 0.03 -4.99 8.99
CA GLY A 228 -0.07 -5.82 7.79
C GLY A 228 -1.53 -6.15 7.43
N VAL A 229 -2.34 -6.53 8.40
CA VAL A 229 -3.77 -6.79 8.21
C VAL A 229 -4.51 -5.52 7.78
N THR A 230 -4.22 -4.37 8.41
CA THR A 230 -4.84 -3.10 8.02
C THR A 230 -4.51 -2.73 6.58
N LEU A 231 -3.27 -2.92 6.12
CA LEU A 231 -2.91 -2.71 4.71
C LEU A 231 -3.69 -3.65 3.78
N ALA A 232 -3.78 -4.94 4.10
CA ALA A 232 -4.57 -5.89 3.31
C ALA A 232 -6.05 -5.50 3.27
N LEU A 233 -6.63 -5.02 4.38
CA LEU A 233 -8.02 -4.58 4.44
C LEU A 233 -8.27 -3.28 3.67
N MET A 234 -7.32 -2.35 3.66
CA MET A 234 -7.40 -1.15 2.84
C MET A 234 -7.40 -1.50 1.34
N GLU A 235 -6.54 -2.42 0.91
CA GLU A 235 -6.54 -2.91 -0.46
C GLU A 235 -7.83 -3.67 -0.80
N THR A 236 -8.37 -4.48 0.13
CA THR A 236 -9.67 -5.15 -0.03
C THR A 236 -10.82 -4.15 -0.20
N LEU A 237 -10.85 -3.10 0.62
CA LEU A 237 -11.88 -2.06 0.54
C LEU A 237 -11.75 -1.23 -0.75
N ASN A 238 -10.53 -1.05 -1.24
CA ASN A 238 -10.23 -0.33 -2.46
C ASN A 238 -10.49 -1.14 -3.73
N ASP A 239 -10.57 -2.46 -3.62
CA ASP A 239 -10.75 -3.32 -4.79
C ASP A 239 -12.11 -3.06 -5.45
N LEU A 240 -12.08 -2.89 -6.77
CA LEU A 240 -13.25 -2.74 -7.61
C LEU A 240 -13.30 -3.84 -8.67
N GLY A 241 -12.18 -4.08 -9.35
CA GLY A 241 -12.14 -4.97 -10.49
C GLY A 241 -12.39 -6.43 -10.13
N ALA A 242 -11.73 -6.94 -9.07
CA ALA A 242 -11.95 -8.33 -8.64
C ALA A 242 -13.36 -8.53 -8.08
N VAL A 243 -13.85 -7.62 -7.22
CA VAL A 243 -15.17 -7.79 -6.59
C VAL A 243 -16.31 -7.69 -7.61
N GLN A 244 -16.20 -6.83 -8.63
CA GLN A 244 -17.18 -6.75 -9.72
C GLN A 244 -17.19 -8.02 -10.56
N HIS A 245 -16.00 -8.52 -10.94
CA HIS A 245 -15.88 -9.74 -11.74
C HIS A 245 -16.40 -10.98 -10.99
N LEU A 246 -16.24 -11.00 -9.67
CA LEU A 246 -16.75 -12.08 -8.80
C LEU A 246 -18.22 -11.90 -8.38
N GLY A 247 -18.86 -10.81 -8.78
CA GLY A 247 -20.26 -10.54 -8.46
C GLY A 247 -20.52 -10.19 -6.98
N VAL A 248 -19.52 -9.66 -6.25
CA VAL A 248 -19.66 -9.30 -4.84
C VAL A 248 -19.94 -7.82 -4.69
N GLU A 249 -21.05 -7.47 -4.04
CA GLU A 249 -21.47 -6.08 -3.82
C GLU A 249 -20.77 -5.47 -2.61
N THR A 250 -19.59 -4.87 -2.84
CA THR A 250 -18.86 -4.12 -1.82
C THR A 250 -19.16 -2.62 -1.86
N LEU A 251 -18.66 -1.87 -0.84
CA LEU A 251 -18.78 -0.40 -0.83
C LEU A 251 -18.19 0.23 -2.10
N SER A 252 -17.01 -0.19 -2.55
CA SER A 252 -16.38 0.34 -3.77
C SER A 252 -17.18 0.03 -5.03
N ALA A 253 -17.71 -1.19 -5.16
CA ALA A 253 -18.58 -1.58 -6.26
C ALA A 253 -19.91 -0.80 -6.25
N SER A 254 -20.48 -0.57 -5.06
CA SER A 254 -21.73 0.20 -4.90
C SER A 254 -21.56 1.69 -5.19
N ILE A 255 -20.41 2.31 -4.86
CA ILE A 255 -20.09 3.68 -5.26
C ILE A 255 -20.08 3.77 -6.78
N TYR A 256 -19.36 2.84 -7.44
CA TYR A 256 -19.23 2.80 -8.89
C TYR A 256 -20.60 2.62 -9.57
N SER A 257 -21.40 1.64 -9.17
CA SER A 257 -22.71 1.35 -9.77
C SER A 257 -23.74 2.46 -9.50
N THR A 258 -23.73 3.06 -8.30
CA THR A 258 -24.64 4.16 -7.98
C THR A 258 -24.33 5.40 -8.79
N TRP A 259 -23.04 5.70 -9.02
CA TRP A 259 -22.63 6.82 -9.85
C TRP A 259 -22.93 6.59 -11.33
N LEU A 260 -22.39 5.53 -11.94
CA LEU A 260 -22.43 5.35 -13.39
C LEU A 260 -23.73 4.71 -13.90
N GLN A 261 -24.28 3.72 -13.19
CA GLN A 261 -25.47 2.99 -13.64
C GLN A 261 -26.78 3.65 -13.20
N ARG A 262 -26.79 4.27 -11.99
CA ARG A 262 -27.96 4.95 -11.46
C ARG A 262 -27.93 6.46 -11.64
N SER A 263 -26.85 7.00 -12.20
CA SER A 263 -26.63 8.44 -12.44
C SER A 263 -26.81 9.31 -11.19
N SER A 264 -26.61 8.74 -9.98
CA SER A 264 -26.76 9.43 -8.71
C SER A 264 -25.42 9.72 -8.07
N LEU A 265 -24.91 10.93 -8.33
CA LEU A 265 -23.64 11.39 -7.76
C LEU A 265 -23.75 11.62 -6.24
N ALA A 266 -24.89 12.14 -5.78
CA ALA A 266 -25.20 12.34 -4.38
C ALA A 266 -25.27 11.01 -3.60
N GLY A 267 -25.98 10.02 -4.13
CA GLY A 267 -26.04 8.68 -3.55
C GLY A 267 -24.66 8.01 -3.49
N ALA A 268 -23.85 8.15 -4.54
CA ALA A 268 -22.49 7.64 -4.55
C ALA A 268 -21.61 8.34 -3.48
N ALA A 269 -21.77 9.65 -3.26
CA ALA A 269 -21.07 10.39 -2.22
C ALA A 269 -21.49 9.96 -0.80
N GLN A 270 -22.75 9.64 -0.60
CA GLN A 270 -23.27 9.12 0.67
C GLN A 270 -22.68 7.74 1.00
N ILE A 271 -22.60 6.83 0.02
CA ILE A 271 -21.92 5.54 0.19
C ILE A 271 -20.42 5.74 0.40
N ALA A 272 -19.80 6.68 -0.32
CA ALA A 272 -18.38 7.02 -0.15
C ALA A 272 -18.07 7.57 1.25
N MET A 273 -18.98 8.33 1.86
CA MET A 273 -18.88 8.77 3.25
C MET A 273 -18.82 7.57 4.21
N VAL A 274 -19.67 6.57 3.99
CA VAL A 274 -19.66 5.34 4.80
C VAL A 274 -18.33 4.60 4.62
N ALA A 275 -17.80 4.52 3.39
CA ALA A 275 -16.48 3.93 3.14
C ALA A 275 -15.36 4.69 3.87
N LEU A 276 -15.41 6.02 3.92
CA LEU A 276 -14.46 6.84 4.70
C LEU A 276 -14.57 6.56 6.21
N LEU A 277 -15.77 6.34 6.74
CA LEU A 277 -15.96 5.97 8.14
C LEU A 277 -15.37 4.59 8.44
N VAL A 278 -15.52 3.62 7.53
CA VAL A 278 -14.88 2.29 7.65
C VAL A 278 -13.35 2.43 7.65
N VAL A 279 -12.79 3.23 6.76
CA VAL A 279 -11.33 3.51 6.73
C VAL A 279 -10.88 4.14 8.05
N ALA A 280 -11.61 5.14 8.56
CA ALA A 280 -11.29 5.77 9.84
C ALA A 280 -11.35 4.78 11.00
N ALA A 281 -12.34 3.88 11.01
CA ALA A 281 -12.48 2.81 12.01
C ALA A 281 -11.31 1.81 11.94
N LEU A 282 -10.84 1.46 10.74
CA LEU A 282 -9.66 0.61 10.57
C LEU A 282 -8.40 1.24 11.15
N PHE A 283 -8.15 2.52 10.88
CA PHE A 283 -7.02 3.24 11.46
C PHE A 283 -7.10 3.35 12.98
N TRP A 284 -8.31 3.59 13.49
CA TRP A 284 -8.52 3.64 14.93
C TRP A 284 -8.27 2.28 15.58
N ALA A 285 -8.79 1.20 14.99
CA ALA A 285 -8.58 -0.17 15.45
C ALA A 285 -7.09 -0.56 15.42
N GLU A 286 -6.39 -0.26 14.33
CA GLU A 286 -4.94 -0.48 14.20
C GLU A 286 -4.17 0.26 15.30
N ARG A 287 -4.49 1.54 15.53
CA ARG A 287 -3.84 2.34 16.56
C ARG A 287 -4.11 1.80 17.97
N ALA A 288 -5.33 1.33 18.24
CA ALA A 288 -5.70 0.69 19.50
C ALA A 288 -4.92 -0.62 19.72
N LEU A 289 -4.76 -1.43 18.67
CA LEU A 289 -4.03 -2.70 18.72
C LEU A 289 -2.51 -2.52 18.85
N ARG A 290 -1.95 -1.41 18.34
CA ARG A 290 -0.51 -1.11 18.51
C ARG A 290 -0.11 -0.89 19.96
N GLY A 291 -1.04 -0.48 20.84
CA GLY A 291 -0.78 -0.21 22.26
C GLY A 291 0.20 0.95 22.48
N GLY A 292 0.21 1.52 23.68
CA GLY A 292 1.15 2.58 24.07
C GLY A 292 2.56 2.10 24.44
N GLY A 293 2.91 0.86 24.14
CA GLY A 293 4.21 0.29 24.47
C GLY A 293 5.31 0.91 23.60
N ARG A 294 6.07 1.86 24.18
CA ARG A 294 7.37 2.24 23.63
C ARG A 294 8.28 1.00 23.71
N THR A 295 8.46 0.31 22.62
CA THR A 295 9.59 -0.61 22.48
C THR A 295 10.84 0.26 22.52
N HIS A 296 11.53 0.27 23.66
CA HIS A 296 12.86 0.83 23.72
C HIS A 296 13.73 -0.09 22.88
N ASP A 297 14.19 0.39 21.74
CA ASP A 297 15.32 -0.19 21.04
C ASP A 297 16.49 -0.21 22.02
N SER A 298 16.70 -1.34 22.66
CA SER A 298 17.96 -1.60 23.30
C SER A 298 18.96 -1.70 22.15
N SER A 299 19.87 -0.73 22.05
CA SER A 299 20.94 -0.59 21.08
C SER A 299 22.00 -1.71 21.19
N GLY A 300 21.57 -2.93 21.43
CA GLY A 300 22.38 -4.13 21.35
C GLY A 300 22.48 -4.56 19.87
N ARG A 301 23.70 -4.75 19.38
CA ARG A 301 23.99 -5.34 18.07
C ARG A 301 23.01 -6.50 17.82
N LEU A 302 22.16 -6.36 16.80
CA LEU A 302 21.24 -7.42 16.35
C LEU A 302 22.08 -8.63 15.94
N ARG A 303 22.15 -9.64 16.80
CA ARG A 303 22.81 -10.90 16.46
C ARG A 303 21.84 -11.69 15.60
N ALA A 304 22.29 -12.12 14.42
CA ALA A 304 21.48 -12.94 13.52
C ALA A 304 20.92 -14.17 14.28
N VAL A 305 19.64 -14.41 14.16
CA VAL A 305 18.99 -15.61 14.75
C VAL A 305 19.62 -16.83 14.09
N PRO A 306 20.26 -17.77 14.85
CA PRO A 306 20.73 -19.00 14.27
C PRO A 306 19.53 -19.81 13.78
N PHE A 307 19.58 -20.19 12.50
CA PHE A 307 18.54 -21.05 11.92
C PHE A 307 18.60 -22.45 12.55
N SER A 308 17.43 -23.02 12.84
CA SER A 308 17.31 -24.45 13.13
C SER A 308 17.09 -25.18 11.81
N GLU A 309 17.90 -26.17 11.51
CA GLU A 309 17.72 -27.00 10.31
C GLU A 309 16.55 -27.96 10.51
N LEU A 310 15.69 -28.05 9.51
CA LEU A 310 14.60 -29.04 9.46
C LEU A 310 14.96 -30.14 8.48
N GLU A 311 14.76 -31.39 8.92
CA GLU A 311 15.02 -32.57 8.13
C GLU A 311 13.78 -33.47 8.02
N GLY A 312 13.79 -34.38 7.04
CA GLY A 312 12.76 -35.37 6.83
C GLY A 312 11.39 -34.75 6.55
N TRP A 313 10.32 -35.35 7.10
CA TRP A 313 8.95 -34.92 6.85
C TRP A 313 8.64 -33.48 7.34
N ARG A 314 9.36 -33.01 8.38
CA ARG A 314 9.21 -31.63 8.90
C ARG A 314 9.69 -30.59 7.89
N ALA A 315 10.77 -30.87 7.18
CA ALA A 315 11.26 -30.02 6.10
C ALA A 315 10.25 -29.99 4.95
N GLY A 316 9.68 -31.14 4.58
CA GLY A 316 8.62 -31.23 3.57
C GLY A 316 7.36 -30.46 3.96
N ALA A 317 6.90 -30.59 5.20
CA ALA A 317 5.75 -29.86 5.71
C ALA A 317 5.99 -28.33 5.73
N ALA A 318 7.17 -27.88 6.14
CA ALA A 318 7.56 -26.46 6.10
C ALA A 318 7.59 -25.92 4.66
N PHE A 319 8.16 -26.70 3.73
CA PHE A 319 8.19 -26.35 2.31
C PHE A 319 6.78 -26.18 1.73
N VAL A 320 5.90 -27.17 1.94
CA VAL A 320 4.52 -27.13 1.45
C VAL A 320 3.73 -25.97 2.09
N CYS A 321 3.85 -25.77 3.39
CA CYS A 321 3.18 -24.68 4.11
C CYS A 321 3.58 -23.30 3.57
N CYS A 322 4.85 -23.10 3.22
CA CYS A 322 5.32 -21.84 2.67
C CYS A 322 5.07 -21.72 1.16
N LEU A 323 5.10 -22.83 0.43
CA LEU A 323 4.89 -22.82 -1.03
C LEU A 323 3.41 -22.62 -1.39
N ALA A 324 2.48 -23.18 -0.62
CA ALA A 324 1.05 -23.15 -0.94
C ALA A 324 0.48 -21.74 -1.15
N PRO A 325 0.72 -20.74 -0.28
CA PRO A 325 0.26 -19.38 -0.52
C PRO A 325 0.86 -18.77 -1.79
N ALA A 326 2.15 -19.05 -2.09
CA ALA A 326 2.82 -18.54 -3.28
C ALA A 326 2.28 -19.19 -4.57
N LEU A 327 1.97 -20.50 -4.52
CA LEU A 327 1.31 -21.19 -5.63
C LEU A 327 -0.05 -20.55 -5.92
N MET A 328 -0.87 -20.35 -4.90
CA MET A 328 -2.22 -19.80 -5.04
C MET A 328 -2.20 -18.31 -5.42
N GLY A 329 -1.29 -17.52 -4.86
CA GLY A 329 -1.27 -16.07 -5.11
C GLY A 329 -0.53 -15.66 -6.38
N PHE A 330 0.36 -16.49 -6.92
CA PHE A 330 1.18 -16.11 -8.07
C PHE A 330 1.33 -17.22 -9.12
N VAL A 331 1.80 -18.40 -8.75
CA VAL A 331 2.25 -19.38 -9.74
C VAL A 331 1.09 -19.90 -10.60
N ILE A 332 -0.03 -20.26 -9.97
CA ILE A 332 -1.22 -20.75 -10.70
C ILE A 332 -1.81 -19.63 -11.56
N PRO A 333 -2.20 -18.45 -11.04
CA PRO A 333 -2.81 -17.43 -11.87
C PRO A 333 -1.86 -16.88 -12.94
N PHE A 334 -0.57 -16.74 -12.67
CA PHE A 334 0.40 -16.35 -13.69
C PHE A 334 0.56 -17.43 -14.78
N GLY A 335 0.56 -18.71 -14.40
CA GLY A 335 0.63 -19.83 -15.34
C GLY A 335 -0.56 -19.86 -16.31
N VAL A 336 -1.77 -19.63 -15.80
CA VAL A 336 -2.98 -19.54 -16.63
C VAL A 336 -2.89 -18.37 -17.62
N LEU A 337 -2.55 -17.18 -17.11
CA LEU A 337 -2.41 -15.99 -17.97
C LEU A 337 -1.29 -16.12 -19.00
N ALA A 338 -0.16 -16.72 -18.61
CA ALA A 338 0.95 -16.92 -19.51
C ALA A 338 0.61 -17.94 -20.63
N ALA A 339 -0.11 -19.01 -20.30
CA ALA A 339 -0.61 -19.97 -21.29
C ALA A 339 -1.55 -19.29 -22.29
N ASN A 340 -2.54 -18.54 -21.82
CA ASN A 340 -3.46 -17.80 -22.68
C ASN A 340 -2.73 -16.73 -23.51
N ALA A 341 -1.78 -16.01 -22.92
CA ALA A 341 -1.01 -14.99 -23.63
C ALA A 341 -0.16 -15.56 -24.77
N VAL A 342 0.41 -16.77 -24.61
CA VAL A 342 1.19 -17.43 -25.67
C VAL A 342 0.30 -17.88 -26.82
N THR A 343 -0.90 -18.33 -26.54
CA THR A 343 -1.83 -18.85 -27.58
C THR A 343 -2.55 -17.75 -28.35
N HIS A 344 -2.84 -16.59 -27.69
CA HIS A 344 -3.66 -15.51 -28.26
C HIS A 344 -2.93 -14.16 -28.41
N TYR A 345 -1.59 -14.18 -28.51
CA TYR A 345 -0.80 -12.94 -28.57
C TYR A 345 -1.11 -12.07 -29.79
N SER A 346 -1.40 -12.69 -30.97
CA SER A 346 -1.72 -11.98 -32.19
C SER A 346 -2.97 -11.12 -32.07
N ASP A 347 -4.04 -11.70 -31.55
CA ASP A 347 -5.35 -11.06 -31.42
C ASP A 347 -5.30 -9.87 -30.44
N ALA A 348 -4.52 -10.03 -29.35
CA ALA A 348 -4.35 -8.99 -28.35
C ALA A 348 -3.54 -7.79 -28.85
N LEU A 349 -2.55 -7.99 -29.71
CA LEU A 349 -1.70 -6.91 -30.25
C LEU A 349 -2.46 -6.02 -31.24
N GLU A 350 -3.47 -6.54 -31.94
CA GLU A 350 -4.31 -5.78 -32.87
C GLU A 350 -5.33 -4.88 -32.19
N GLN A 351 -5.74 -5.17 -30.96
CA GLN A 351 -6.83 -4.50 -30.25
C GLN A 351 -6.43 -3.24 -29.45
N GLY A 352 -5.43 -2.49 -29.87
CA GLY A 352 -5.06 -1.23 -29.23
C GLY A 352 -4.10 -1.34 -28.05
N PHE A 353 -3.52 -2.53 -27.82
CA PHE A 353 -2.56 -2.85 -26.76
C PHE A 353 -1.39 -1.85 -26.67
N TRP A 354 -0.75 -1.55 -27.80
CA TRP A 354 0.41 -0.66 -27.84
C TRP A 354 0.07 0.76 -27.39
N ARG A 355 -1.11 1.25 -27.77
CA ARG A 355 -1.60 2.57 -27.36
C ARG A 355 -1.88 2.60 -25.87
N ALA A 356 -2.55 1.58 -25.34
CA ALA A 356 -2.83 1.45 -23.92
C ALA A 356 -1.52 1.30 -23.10
N GLY A 357 -0.54 0.57 -23.62
CA GLY A 357 0.79 0.44 -23.04
C GLY A 357 1.54 1.77 -22.97
N ALA A 358 1.59 2.50 -24.07
CA ALA A 358 2.22 3.82 -24.13
C ALA A 358 1.55 4.80 -23.16
N ASN A 359 0.22 4.85 -23.14
CA ASN A 359 -0.56 5.69 -22.23
C ASN A 359 -0.24 5.35 -20.76
N SER A 360 -0.18 4.06 -20.41
CA SER A 360 0.16 3.62 -19.05
C SER A 360 1.55 4.08 -18.63
N ILE A 361 2.55 3.92 -19.50
CA ILE A 361 3.93 4.30 -19.22
C ILE A 361 4.04 5.81 -19.02
N VAL A 362 3.44 6.60 -19.92
CA VAL A 362 3.47 8.07 -19.84
C VAL A 362 2.75 8.56 -18.58
N LEU A 363 1.55 8.05 -18.31
CA LEU A 363 0.77 8.41 -17.12
C LEU A 363 1.52 8.06 -15.83
N ALA A 364 2.06 6.84 -15.75
CA ALA A 364 2.79 6.37 -14.57
C ALA A 364 4.09 7.16 -14.36
N ALA A 365 4.81 7.52 -15.43
CA ALA A 365 6.02 8.33 -15.34
C ALA A 365 5.71 9.75 -14.85
N LEU A 366 4.67 10.40 -15.39
CA LEU A 366 4.23 11.73 -14.96
C LEU A 366 3.75 11.72 -13.51
N ALA A 367 2.95 10.72 -13.13
CA ALA A 367 2.48 10.55 -11.76
C ALA A 367 3.64 10.30 -10.79
N ALA A 368 4.61 9.46 -11.15
CA ALA A 368 5.80 9.21 -10.34
C ALA A 368 6.63 10.49 -10.17
N ALA A 369 6.88 11.23 -11.23
CA ALA A 369 7.63 12.48 -11.17
C ALA A 369 6.92 13.53 -10.28
N ALA A 370 5.62 13.73 -10.45
CA ALA A 370 4.82 14.66 -9.65
C ALA A 370 4.79 14.25 -8.17
N THR A 371 4.54 12.96 -7.90
CA THR A 371 4.44 12.43 -6.54
C THR A 371 5.77 12.47 -5.79
N VAL A 372 6.88 12.11 -6.45
CA VAL A 372 8.22 12.15 -5.85
C VAL A 372 8.66 13.59 -5.62
N GLY A 373 8.42 14.49 -6.59
CA GLY A 373 8.70 15.91 -6.44
C GLY A 373 7.96 16.51 -5.25
N LEU A 374 6.67 16.22 -5.12
CA LEU A 374 5.84 16.71 -4.02
C LEU A 374 6.22 16.05 -2.69
N GLY A 375 6.50 14.74 -2.68
CA GLY A 375 6.98 14.00 -1.51
C GLY A 375 8.30 14.56 -0.98
N MET A 376 9.23 14.90 -1.88
CA MET A 376 10.50 15.55 -1.54
C MET A 376 10.27 16.94 -0.94
N LEU A 377 9.40 17.76 -1.54
CA LEU A 377 9.04 19.07 -1.01
C LEU A 377 8.46 18.98 0.41
N MET A 378 7.54 18.04 0.64
CA MET A 378 6.92 17.83 1.95
C MET A 378 7.93 17.34 3.01
N ALA A 379 8.77 16.36 2.67
CA ALA A 379 9.81 15.85 3.57
C ALA A 379 10.81 16.95 3.94
N TYR A 380 11.25 17.73 2.97
CA TYR A 380 12.18 18.84 3.20
C TYR A 380 11.54 19.99 3.98
N ALA A 381 10.30 20.37 3.64
CA ALA A 381 9.54 21.38 4.38
C ALA A 381 9.42 21.02 5.86
N ARG A 382 9.14 19.75 6.19
CA ARG A 382 9.12 19.25 7.58
C ARG A 382 10.48 19.40 8.26
N ARG A 383 11.59 19.18 7.55
CA ARG A 383 12.95 19.33 8.09
C ARG A 383 13.31 20.79 8.38
N VAL A 384 12.97 21.70 7.46
CA VAL A 384 13.32 23.14 7.56
C VAL A 384 12.34 23.91 8.45
N ALA A 385 11.03 23.67 8.34
CA ALA A 385 9.97 24.40 9.01
C ALA A 385 9.18 23.51 9.99
N SER A 386 9.88 22.78 10.84
CA SER A 386 9.24 21.91 11.84
C SER A 386 8.54 22.74 12.93
N ASN A 387 7.25 22.99 12.76
CA ASN A 387 6.39 23.71 13.71
C ASN A 387 5.16 22.87 14.09
N ALA A 388 4.28 23.44 14.94
CA ALA A 388 3.07 22.77 15.41
C ALA A 388 2.06 22.45 14.29
N PHE A 389 2.11 23.17 13.16
CA PHE A 389 1.25 22.96 11.99
C PHE A 389 1.87 21.96 11.00
N THR A 390 3.15 22.13 10.60
CA THR A 390 3.74 21.33 9.53
C THR A 390 3.83 19.84 9.84
N ARG A 391 4.10 19.48 11.10
CA ARG A 391 4.18 18.05 11.50
C ARG A 391 2.86 17.29 11.32
N PRO A 392 1.73 17.74 11.85
CA PRO A 392 0.45 17.06 11.62
C PRO A 392 -0.02 17.20 10.17
N ALA A 393 0.21 18.34 9.51
CA ALA A 393 -0.19 18.59 8.13
C ALA A 393 0.45 17.58 7.16
N VAL A 394 1.74 17.32 7.29
CA VAL A 394 2.46 16.33 6.46
C VAL A 394 1.91 14.92 6.68
N ARG A 395 1.59 14.56 7.93
CA ARG A 395 0.97 13.25 8.22
C ARG A 395 -0.42 13.12 7.62
N LEU A 396 -1.22 14.18 7.70
CA LEU A 396 -2.58 14.21 7.12
C LEU A 396 -2.54 14.15 5.59
N ALA A 397 -1.58 14.81 4.94
CA ALA A 397 -1.40 14.72 3.49
C ALA A 397 -1.10 13.29 3.01
N GLY A 398 -0.49 12.46 3.86
CA GLY A 398 -0.25 11.04 3.57
C GLY A 398 -1.49 10.14 3.67
N LEU A 399 -2.63 10.63 4.16
CA LEU A 399 -3.85 9.82 4.27
C LEU A 399 -4.47 9.46 2.90
N GLY A 400 -4.05 10.12 1.81
CA GLY A 400 -4.55 9.85 0.46
C GLY A 400 -4.44 8.39 0.02
N TYR A 401 -3.42 7.67 0.48
CA TYR A 401 -3.25 6.22 0.18
C TYR A 401 -4.40 5.35 0.71
N ALA A 402 -5.00 5.76 1.82
CA ALA A 402 -6.10 5.03 2.43
C ALA A 402 -7.46 5.28 1.77
N LEU A 403 -7.55 6.28 0.89
CA LEU A 403 -8.79 6.59 0.19
C LEU A 403 -9.04 5.55 -0.89
N PRO A 404 -10.23 4.90 -0.93
CA PRO A 404 -10.61 4.10 -2.07
C PRO A 404 -10.54 4.92 -3.37
N GLY A 405 -10.04 4.31 -4.45
CA GLY A 405 -9.90 4.99 -5.74
C GLY A 405 -11.21 5.56 -6.27
N THR A 406 -12.32 4.89 -5.98
CA THR A 406 -13.68 5.37 -6.31
C THR A 406 -14.07 6.63 -5.54
N VAL A 407 -13.74 6.71 -4.24
CA VAL A 407 -13.97 7.91 -3.40
C VAL A 407 -13.09 9.06 -3.87
N LEU A 408 -11.83 8.76 -4.19
CA LEU A 408 -10.88 9.74 -4.70
C LEU A 408 -11.37 10.36 -6.03
N ALA A 409 -11.82 9.51 -6.95
CA ALA A 409 -12.34 9.93 -8.24
C ALA A 409 -13.57 10.84 -8.11
N LEU A 410 -14.53 10.43 -7.31
CA LEU A 410 -15.74 11.20 -7.04
C LEU A 410 -15.41 12.56 -6.41
N GLY A 411 -14.50 12.57 -5.45
CA GLY A 411 -14.13 13.79 -4.73
C GLY A 411 -13.27 14.77 -5.56
N LEU A 412 -12.61 14.32 -6.63
CA LEU A 412 -11.82 15.19 -7.52
C LEU A 412 -12.64 15.71 -8.70
N LEU A 413 -13.56 14.94 -9.25
CA LEU A 413 -14.27 15.28 -10.47
C LEU A 413 -14.97 16.64 -10.37
N ILE A 414 -15.75 16.85 -9.30
CA ILE A 414 -16.58 18.04 -9.15
C ILE A 414 -15.77 19.33 -9.00
N PRO A 415 -14.78 19.40 -8.06
CA PRO A 415 -14.02 20.63 -7.91
C PRO A 415 -13.17 20.93 -9.14
N LEU A 416 -12.69 19.92 -9.87
CA LEU A 416 -11.93 20.13 -11.09
C LEU A 416 -12.83 20.63 -12.24
N ALA A 417 -14.03 20.04 -12.39
CA ALA A 417 -15.01 20.53 -13.37
C ALA A 417 -15.49 21.97 -13.06
N ALA A 418 -15.69 22.29 -11.77
CA ALA A 418 -16.02 23.65 -11.35
C ALA A 418 -14.87 24.64 -11.60
N ALA A 419 -13.63 24.20 -11.44
CA ALA A 419 -12.46 25.01 -11.76
C ALA A 419 -12.35 25.26 -13.29
N ASP A 420 -12.54 24.22 -14.11
CA ASP A 420 -12.56 24.34 -15.56
C ASP A 420 -13.61 25.34 -16.05
N ASN A 421 -14.84 25.22 -15.55
CA ASN A 421 -15.94 26.11 -15.91
C ASN A 421 -15.62 27.58 -15.53
N ARG A 422 -14.95 27.80 -14.38
CA ARG A 422 -14.55 29.15 -13.96
C ARG A 422 -13.41 29.70 -14.83
N ILE A 423 -12.42 28.86 -15.15
CA ILE A 423 -11.30 29.23 -16.02
C ILE A 423 -11.82 29.56 -17.42
N ASP A 424 -12.68 28.73 -18.00
CA ASP A 424 -13.30 28.99 -19.33
C ASP A 424 -14.10 30.29 -19.33
N ALA A 425 -14.92 30.54 -18.31
CA ALA A 425 -15.71 31.74 -18.18
C ALA A 425 -14.81 33.01 -18.09
N LEU A 426 -13.72 32.95 -17.29
CA LEU A 426 -12.78 34.05 -17.15
C LEU A 426 -12.02 34.33 -18.46
N LEU A 427 -11.48 33.28 -19.10
CA LEU A 427 -10.73 33.44 -20.34
C LEU A 427 -11.63 33.86 -21.52
N ARG A 428 -12.87 33.41 -21.53
CA ARG A 428 -13.87 33.84 -22.50
C ARG A 428 -14.26 35.32 -22.31
N SER A 429 -14.39 35.77 -21.05
CA SER A 429 -14.74 37.16 -20.75
C SER A 429 -13.59 38.14 -21.01
N TRP A 430 -12.32 37.72 -20.80
CA TRP A 430 -11.15 38.62 -20.96
C TRP A 430 -10.53 38.57 -22.35
N PHE A 431 -10.48 37.41 -22.97
CA PHE A 431 -9.74 37.16 -24.21
C PHE A 431 -10.62 36.61 -25.35
N GLY A 432 -11.90 36.33 -25.11
CA GLY A 432 -12.79 35.70 -26.11
C GLY A 432 -12.44 34.23 -26.41
N ILE A 433 -11.57 33.60 -25.63
CA ILE A 433 -11.07 32.25 -25.86
C ILE A 433 -11.85 31.26 -24.99
N SER A 434 -12.45 30.24 -25.64
CA SER A 434 -13.01 29.10 -24.92
C SER A 434 -11.95 28.01 -24.77
N THR A 435 -11.67 27.62 -23.52
CA THR A 435 -10.65 26.62 -23.23
C THR A 435 -11.22 25.19 -23.12
N GLY A 436 -12.54 25.06 -22.91
CA GLY A 436 -13.15 23.79 -22.61
C GLY A 436 -12.63 23.19 -21.29
N LEU A 437 -12.58 21.88 -21.23
CA LEU A 437 -12.11 21.13 -20.05
C LEU A 437 -10.58 20.96 -20.12
N ILE A 438 -9.83 21.67 -19.26
CA ILE A 438 -8.36 21.63 -19.18
C ILE A 438 -7.90 20.65 -18.09
N LEU A 439 -8.63 20.56 -16.99
CA LEU A 439 -8.35 19.72 -15.85
C LEU A 439 -9.20 18.45 -15.90
N SER A 440 -10.51 18.58 -15.77
CA SER A 440 -11.43 17.44 -15.77
C SER A 440 -11.49 16.78 -17.16
N GLY A 441 -11.47 15.46 -17.18
CA GLY A 441 -11.45 14.71 -18.44
C GLY A 441 -10.13 14.77 -19.21
N THR A 442 -9.03 15.08 -18.55
CA THR A 442 -7.68 15.06 -19.14
C THR A 442 -6.73 14.15 -18.33
N MET A 443 -5.56 13.85 -18.88
CA MET A 443 -4.52 13.11 -18.18
C MET A 443 -4.06 13.82 -16.89
N ALA A 444 -4.18 15.16 -16.81
CA ALA A 444 -3.82 15.93 -15.63
C ALA A 444 -4.64 15.52 -14.38
N THR A 445 -5.93 15.22 -14.55
CA THR A 445 -6.77 14.69 -13.47
C THR A 445 -6.25 13.36 -12.93
N LEU A 446 -5.85 12.45 -13.82
CA LEU A 446 -5.29 11.15 -13.43
C LEU A 446 -3.96 11.32 -12.70
N VAL A 447 -3.06 12.20 -13.21
CA VAL A 447 -1.79 12.52 -12.55
C VAL A 447 -2.03 13.07 -11.14
N LEU A 448 -3.00 13.98 -11.00
CA LEU A 448 -3.38 14.54 -9.69
C LEU A 448 -3.94 13.45 -8.76
N ALA A 449 -4.86 12.61 -9.24
CA ALA A 449 -5.44 11.52 -8.48
C ALA A 449 -4.36 10.56 -7.97
N TYR A 450 -3.44 10.15 -8.83
CA TYR A 450 -2.34 9.27 -8.47
C TYR A 450 -1.35 9.96 -7.51
N THR A 451 -1.12 11.25 -7.69
CA THR A 451 -0.29 12.03 -6.75
C THR A 451 -0.90 12.06 -5.36
N VAL A 452 -2.21 12.33 -5.25
CA VAL A 452 -2.93 12.28 -3.96
C VAL A 452 -2.83 10.89 -3.33
N ARG A 453 -3.06 9.85 -4.12
CA ARG A 453 -3.07 8.47 -3.65
C ARG A 453 -1.70 7.99 -3.20
N PHE A 454 -0.67 8.19 -4.00
CA PHE A 454 0.66 7.60 -3.79
C PHE A 454 1.64 8.51 -3.04
N LEU A 455 1.23 9.73 -2.64
CA LEU A 455 2.10 10.65 -1.90
C LEU A 455 2.69 10.02 -0.63
N ALA A 456 1.90 9.22 0.10
CA ALA A 456 2.37 8.56 1.31
C ALA A 456 3.55 7.62 1.06
N VAL A 457 3.54 6.88 -0.05
CA VAL A 457 4.60 5.92 -0.43
C VAL A 457 5.90 6.68 -0.71
N ALA A 458 5.83 7.71 -1.56
CA ALA A 458 7.00 8.53 -1.91
C ALA A 458 7.53 9.30 -0.70
N HIS A 459 6.65 10.02 0.00
CA HIS A 459 7.03 10.81 1.18
C HIS A 459 7.68 9.94 2.26
N GLY A 460 7.08 8.78 2.60
CA GLY A 460 7.60 7.88 3.65
C GLY A 460 9.01 7.37 3.33
N THR A 461 9.26 6.96 2.10
CA THR A 461 10.58 6.48 1.65
C THR A 461 11.63 7.59 1.68
N ILE A 462 11.27 8.79 1.20
CA ILE A 462 12.15 9.96 1.17
C ILE A 462 12.44 10.45 2.59
N GLU A 463 11.42 10.55 3.44
CA GLU A 463 11.53 10.97 4.84
C GLU A 463 12.46 10.05 5.64
N ALA A 464 12.28 8.74 5.53
CA ALA A 464 13.12 7.75 6.20
C ALA A 464 14.61 7.88 5.79
N SER A 465 14.89 8.24 4.54
CA SER A 465 16.24 8.46 4.04
C SER A 465 16.78 9.82 4.47
N LEU A 466 15.96 10.86 4.47
CA LEU A 466 16.32 12.20 4.90
C LEU A 466 16.63 12.26 6.40
N ASP A 467 15.94 11.48 7.22
CA ASP A 467 16.17 11.39 8.67
C ASP A 467 17.52 10.72 9.02
N ARG A 468 18.10 9.93 8.11
CA ARG A 468 19.47 9.37 8.25
C ARG A 468 20.55 10.39 7.97
N ILE A 469 20.26 11.49 7.29
CA ILE A 469 21.22 12.55 6.99
C ILE A 469 21.41 13.41 8.23
N SER A 470 22.67 13.48 8.71
CA SER A 470 23.02 14.23 9.92
C SER A 470 22.57 15.70 9.84
N PRO A 471 21.93 16.25 10.89
CA PRO A 471 21.60 17.68 10.99
C PRO A 471 22.82 18.61 10.91
N ASN A 472 24.02 18.09 11.15
CA ASN A 472 25.26 18.86 11.06
C ASN A 472 25.56 19.31 9.62
N LEU A 473 25.09 18.58 8.61
CA LEU A 473 25.21 18.99 7.20
C LEU A 473 24.38 20.25 6.91
N ASP A 474 23.20 20.37 7.53
CA ASP A 474 22.40 21.59 7.42
C ASP A 474 23.07 22.79 8.09
N ALA A 475 23.72 22.56 9.24
CA ALA A 475 24.48 23.57 9.95
C ALA A 475 25.68 24.04 9.13
N ALA A 476 26.45 23.09 8.57
CA ALA A 476 27.61 23.39 7.72
C ALA A 476 27.21 24.15 6.46
N ALA A 477 26.13 23.75 5.77
CA ALA A 477 25.64 24.46 4.60
C ALA A 477 25.27 25.93 4.94
N ARG A 478 24.62 26.16 6.09
CA ARG A 478 24.28 27.52 6.55
C ARG A 478 25.51 28.37 6.89
N THR A 479 26.51 27.77 7.52
CA THR A 479 27.76 28.52 7.82
C THR A 479 28.51 28.90 6.56
N LEU A 480 28.35 28.16 5.46
CA LEU A 480 28.85 28.48 4.13
C LEU A 480 27.96 29.46 3.35
N GLY A 481 26.90 30.01 3.97
CA GLY A 481 26.00 30.98 3.35
C GLY A 481 24.91 30.39 2.45
N GLU A 482 24.73 29.06 2.42
CA GLU A 482 23.72 28.43 1.58
C GLU A 482 22.30 28.68 2.10
N THR A 483 21.39 28.98 1.18
CA THR A 483 19.95 29.07 1.47
C THR A 483 19.33 27.66 1.62
N ALA A 484 18.13 27.56 2.19
CA ALA A 484 17.45 26.29 2.29
C ALA A 484 17.26 25.59 0.92
N LEU A 485 16.94 26.34 -0.12
CA LEU A 485 16.76 25.78 -1.47
C LEU A 485 18.09 25.36 -2.09
N SER A 486 19.15 26.12 -1.86
CA SER A 486 20.49 25.78 -2.34
C SER A 486 21.04 24.55 -1.63
N ALA A 487 20.86 24.44 -0.31
CA ALA A 487 21.22 23.26 0.47
C ALA A 487 20.42 22.02 0.01
N LEU A 488 19.10 22.18 -0.31
CA LEU A 488 18.32 21.12 -0.92
C LEU A 488 18.96 20.59 -2.20
N ARG A 489 19.31 21.49 -3.13
CA ARG A 489 19.81 21.10 -4.45
C ARG A 489 21.25 20.56 -4.41
N ARG A 490 22.14 21.18 -3.61
CA ARG A 490 23.58 20.86 -3.61
C ARG A 490 23.97 19.78 -2.63
N VAL A 491 23.23 19.61 -1.52
CA VAL A 491 23.56 18.66 -0.44
C VAL A 491 22.56 17.51 -0.39
N HIS A 492 21.27 17.83 -0.20
CA HIS A 492 20.29 16.78 0.08
C HIS A 492 19.91 15.98 -1.17
N LEU A 493 19.66 16.65 -2.30
CA LEU A 493 19.21 15.99 -3.54
C LEU A 493 20.21 14.90 -4.02
N PRO A 494 21.52 15.15 -4.09
CA PRO A 494 22.49 14.12 -4.48
C PRO A 494 22.52 12.93 -3.52
N LEU A 495 22.42 13.18 -2.21
CA LEU A 495 22.42 12.13 -1.19
C LEU A 495 21.13 11.30 -1.18
N LEU A 496 20.03 11.88 -1.65
CA LEU A 496 18.71 11.23 -1.68
C LEU A 496 18.39 10.57 -3.03
N LEU A 497 19.26 10.69 -4.05
CA LEU A 497 19.02 10.08 -5.37
C LEU A 497 18.59 8.60 -5.31
N PRO A 498 19.23 7.72 -4.50
CA PRO A 498 18.77 6.33 -4.41
C PRO A 498 17.37 6.19 -3.83
N ALA A 499 17.01 6.99 -2.83
CA ALA A 499 15.67 6.98 -2.23
C ALA A 499 14.62 7.54 -3.19
N LEU A 500 14.95 8.59 -3.94
CA LEU A 500 14.09 9.18 -4.96
C LEU A 500 13.83 8.19 -6.10
N ALA A 501 14.86 7.51 -6.58
CA ALA A 501 14.74 6.47 -7.60
C ALA A 501 13.87 5.29 -7.12
N THR A 502 14.07 4.84 -5.88
CA THR A 502 13.24 3.79 -5.28
C THR A 502 11.78 4.24 -5.16
N SER A 503 11.54 5.47 -4.67
CA SER A 503 10.20 6.04 -4.57
C SER A 503 9.53 6.17 -5.94
N ALA A 504 10.27 6.65 -6.95
CA ALA A 504 9.76 6.78 -8.31
C ALA A 504 9.36 5.43 -8.91
N LEU A 505 10.19 4.41 -8.70
CA LEU A 505 9.90 3.05 -9.17
C LEU A 505 8.64 2.47 -8.49
N LEU A 506 8.52 2.62 -7.17
CA LEU A 506 7.34 2.14 -6.43
C LEU A 506 6.07 2.83 -6.93
N VAL A 507 6.07 4.16 -7.02
CA VAL A 507 4.91 4.92 -7.50
C VAL A 507 4.59 4.59 -8.96
N PHE A 508 5.60 4.46 -9.81
CA PHE A 508 5.42 4.10 -11.21
C PHE A 508 4.68 2.78 -11.37
N VAL A 509 5.10 1.75 -10.62
CA VAL A 509 4.48 0.43 -10.72
C VAL A 509 3.08 0.40 -10.11
N ASP A 510 2.86 1.10 -8.99
CA ASP A 510 1.53 1.21 -8.40
C ASP A 510 0.57 1.97 -9.32
N ALA A 511 1.06 2.99 -10.03
CA ALA A 511 0.30 3.71 -11.05
C ALA A 511 -0.04 2.86 -12.28
N MET A 512 0.88 1.99 -12.72
CA MET A 512 0.67 1.08 -13.86
C MET A 512 -0.47 0.08 -13.64
N LYS A 513 -0.70 -0.33 -12.41
CA LYS A 513 -1.74 -1.32 -12.04
C LYS A 513 -3.02 -0.70 -11.48
N GLU A 514 -3.07 0.65 -11.38
CA GLU A 514 -4.22 1.32 -10.81
C GLU A 514 -5.43 1.24 -11.76
N LEU A 515 -6.56 0.77 -11.23
CA LEU A 515 -7.79 0.56 -11.99
C LEU A 515 -8.97 1.43 -11.50
N PRO A 516 -9.35 1.46 -10.21
CA PRO A 516 -10.58 2.09 -9.75
C PRO A 516 -10.70 3.59 -10.07
N ALA A 517 -9.66 4.40 -9.77
CA ALA A 517 -9.68 5.82 -10.08
C ALA A 517 -9.56 6.08 -11.57
N THR A 518 -8.79 5.24 -12.29
CA THR A 518 -8.61 5.37 -13.74
C THR A 518 -9.90 5.17 -14.50
N LEU A 519 -10.68 4.13 -14.15
CA LEU A 519 -11.98 3.86 -14.77
C LEU A 519 -12.94 5.05 -14.70
N LEU A 520 -12.89 5.80 -13.59
CA LEU A 520 -13.81 6.89 -13.32
C LEU A 520 -13.35 8.26 -13.83
N LEU A 521 -12.02 8.47 -13.94
CA LEU A 521 -11.44 9.78 -14.27
C LEU A 521 -10.79 9.82 -15.65
N ARG A 522 -10.67 8.70 -16.35
CA ARG A 522 -9.99 8.66 -17.65
C ARG A 522 -10.68 9.56 -18.69
N PRO A 523 -9.91 10.25 -19.54
CA PRO A 523 -10.46 10.97 -20.69
C PRO A 523 -11.15 10.02 -21.69
N PHE A 524 -12.02 10.57 -22.51
CA PHE A 524 -12.58 9.84 -23.66
C PHE A 524 -11.45 9.34 -24.57
N ASN A 525 -11.57 8.12 -25.06
CA ASN A 525 -10.59 7.47 -25.94
C ASN A 525 -9.18 7.33 -25.33
N PHE A 526 -9.07 7.44 -24.01
CA PHE A 526 -7.83 7.21 -23.29
C PHE A 526 -7.93 5.92 -22.47
N GLU A 527 -7.14 4.94 -22.84
CA GLU A 527 -7.03 3.66 -22.14
C GLU A 527 -5.63 3.44 -21.62
N THR A 528 -5.54 2.89 -20.42
CA THR A 528 -4.34 2.31 -19.84
C THR A 528 -4.38 0.79 -19.97
N LEU A 529 -3.26 0.10 -19.76
CA LEU A 529 -3.25 -1.37 -19.75
C LEU A 529 -4.26 -1.94 -18.75
N SER A 530 -4.39 -1.32 -17.56
CA SER A 530 -5.34 -1.76 -16.54
C SER A 530 -6.79 -1.66 -17.01
N THR A 531 -7.17 -0.52 -17.63
CA THR A 531 -8.53 -0.33 -18.14
C THR A 531 -8.80 -1.13 -19.40
N HIS A 532 -7.79 -1.35 -20.23
CA HIS A 532 -7.85 -2.20 -21.42
C HIS A 532 -8.12 -3.67 -21.05
N VAL A 533 -7.31 -4.20 -20.11
CA VAL A 533 -7.51 -5.56 -19.57
C VAL A 533 -8.91 -5.69 -18.94
N TYR A 534 -9.33 -4.69 -18.16
CA TYR A 534 -10.68 -4.67 -17.57
C TYR A 534 -11.79 -4.66 -18.63
N ALA A 535 -11.66 -3.87 -19.68
CA ALA A 535 -12.66 -3.78 -20.75
C ALA A 535 -12.80 -5.09 -21.51
N LEU A 536 -11.68 -5.76 -21.86
CA LEU A 536 -11.69 -7.07 -22.52
C LEU A 536 -12.33 -8.14 -21.60
N THR A 537 -11.99 -8.17 -20.34
CA THR A 537 -12.56 -9.14 -19.39
C THR A 537 -14.04 -8.89 -19.09
N ALA A 538 -14.50 -7.64 -19.13
CA ALA A 538 -15.93 -7.30 -19.03
C ALA A 538 -16.73 -7.78 -20.24
N LEU A 539 -16.07 -8.01 -21.39
CA LEU A 539 -16.61 -8.62 -22.60
C LEU A 539 -16.39 -10.15 -22.65
N GLU A 540 -15.94 -10.75 -21.55
CA GLU A 540 -15.60 -12.18 -21.44
C GLU A 540 -14.44 -12.63 -22.36
N GLN A 541 -13.63 -11.68 -22.86
CA GLN A 541 -12.43 -11.95 -23.71
C GLN A 541 -11.18 -12.07 -22.84
N VAL A 542 -11.17 -13.02 -21.90
CA VAL A 542 -10.09 -13.19 -20.92
C VAL A 542 -8.78 -13.58 -21.59
N GLU A 543 -8.84 -14.37 -22.65
CA GLU A 543 -7.68 -14.83 -23.42
C GLU A 543 -6.93 -13.63 -24.05
N ALA A 544 -7.64 -12.74 -24.75
CA ALA A 544 -7.06 -11.52 -25.31
C ALA A 544 -6.56 -10.56 -24.21
N ALA A 545 -7.25 -10.48 -23.07
CA ALA A 545 -6.84 -9.67 -21.92
C ALA A 545 -5.53 -10.16 -21.29
N SER A 546 -5.20 -11.46 -21.44
CA SER A 546 -4.07 -12.10 -20.76
C SER A 546 -2.72 -11.51 -21.17
N VAL A 547 -2.54 -11.06 -22.41
CA VAL A 547 -1.30 -10.41 -22.86
C VAL A 547 -1.05 -9.09 -22.10
N GLY A 548 -2.08 -8.25 -21.97
CA GLY A 548 -2.01 -7.02 -21.16
C GLY A 548 -1.79 -7.31 -19.69
N ALA A 549 -2.44 -8.33 -19.15
CA ALA A 549 -2.29 -8.77 -17.78
C ALA A 549 -0.85 -9.22 -17.48
N VAL A 550 -0.27 -10.07 -18.34
CA VAL A 550 1.13 -10.51 -18.22
C VAL A 550 2.09 -9.32 -18.29
N ALA A 551 1.86 -8.37 -19.19
CA ALA A 551 2.69 -7.16 -19.29
C ALA A 551 2.67 -6.34 -17.98
N ILE A 552 1.50 -6.13 -17.36
CA ILE A 552 1.37 -5.45 -16.07
C ILE A 552 2.15 -6.20 -14.98
N VAL A 553 2.02 -7.53 -14.92
CA VAL A 553 2.69 -8.37 -13.92
C VAL A 553 4.22 -8.30 -14.08
N LEU A 554 4.73 -8.39 -15.31
CA LEU A 554 6.18 -8.30 -15.57
C LEU A 554 6.76 -6.96 -15.12
N VAL A 555 6.06 -5.85 -15.36
CA VAL A 555 6.44 -4.53 -14.83
C VAL A 555 6.39 -4.52 -13.29
N GLY A 556 5.37 -5.12 -12.69
CA GLY A 556 5.21 -5.24 -11.23
C GLY A 556 6.28 -6.10 -10.55
N LEU A 557 6.87 -7.06 -11.24
CA LEU A 557 7.92 -7.92 -10.67
C LEU A 557 9.20 -7.16 -10.30
N VAL A 558 9.55 -6.12 -11.05
CA VAL A 558 10.81 -5.37 -10.85
C VAL A 558 10.93 -4.81 -9.44
N PRO A 559 9.98 -3.97 -8.92
CA PRO A 559 10.10 -3.43 -7.58
C PRO A 559 9.94 -4.48 -6.49
N VAL A 560 9.14 -5.52 -6.72
CA VAL A 560 8.95 -6.61 -5.73
C VAL A 560 10.26 -7.37 -5.51
N LEU A 561 11.01 -7.68 -6.58
CA LEU A 561 12.31 -8.31 -6.49
C LEU A 561 13.37 -7.39 -5.85
N LEU A 562 13.32 -6.08 -6.14
CA LEU A 562 14.20 -5.09 -5.51
C LEU A 562 13.89 -4.93 -4.01
N LEU A 563 12.63 -4.90 -3.63
CA LEU A 563 12.20 -4.86 -2.23
C LEU A 563 12.69 -6.09 -1.46
N HIS A 564 12.51 -7.29 -2.04
CA HIS A 564 13.01 -8.53 -1.46
C HIS A 564 14.53 -8.48 -1.26
N LYS A 565 15.30 -8.03 -2.26
CA LYS A 565 16.76 -7.88 -2.16
C LYS A 565 17.18 -6.89 -1.07
N ALA A 566 16.48 -5.75 -0.95
CA ALA A 566 16.75 -4.75 0.09
C ALA A 566 16.53 -5.32 1.50
N ILE A 567 15.44 -6.07 1.71
CA ILE A 567 15.15 -6.74 2.99
C ILE A 567 16.20 -7.82 3.30
N ALA A 568 16.65 -8.57 2.30
CA ALA A 568 17.67 -9.61 2.47
C ALA A 568 19.06 -9.01 2.81
N GLN A 569 19.43 -7.88 2.21
CA GLN A 569 20.70 -7.20 2.47
C GLN A 569 20.77 -6.55 3.86
N GLY A 570 19.66 -6.08 4.41
CA GLY A 570 19.59 -5.61 5.80
C GLY A 570 19.99 -6.67 6.84
N ARG A 571 20.09 -7.93 6.44
CA ARG A 571 20.52 -9.08 7.24
C ARG A 571 22.03 -9.34 7.20
N VAL A 572 22.73 -8.86 6.16
CA VAL A 572 24.17 -9.14 5.91
C VAL A 572 25.06 -7.99 6.35
N GLY A 573 24.51 -6.79 6.60
CA GLY A 573 25.26 -5.57 6.97
C GLY A 573 25.29 -5.27 8.47
N GLY A 574 25.02 -6.27 9.34
CA GLY A 574 25.08 -6.13 10.79
C GLY A 574 26.24 -6.92 11.41
#